data_307412a8276cbf97f0de35831b8a9f9d
#
_entry.id   307412a8276cbf97f0de35831b8a9f9d
#
_cell.length_a   1.000
_cell.length_b   1.000
_cell.length_c   1.000
_cell.angle_alpha   90.00
_cell.angle_beta   90.00
_cell.angle_gamma   90.00
#
_symmetry.space_group_name_H-M   'P 1'
#
loop_
_entity.id
_entity.type
_entity.pdbx_description
1 polymer ?
#
loop_
_entity_poly.entity_id
_entity_poly.type
_entity_poly.pdbx_seq_one_letter_code
_entity_poly.pdbx_strand_id
1 'polypeptide(L)'
;MDMVIHAPYCPSGGETLTGDDFMMNCGGKGANQATAASKLGGNVMMCGRVGNDQFGTALSQNLQNCGVDTRFVRLAEGVCTGIAMIIVTNGENRIIVDAGANACLNKEDIDSVLSAAEPGDLFLTQLENPVEIIGYGLQRAKERGMLTVLNPAPADVSIMEYLHCVDLILPNESELEILGGKQKLFQAGARTIITTLGSRGYEIATDRVARIYPCIRVKAIDTTAAGDTVCGGLAAGLARGESLEEAMAFGSKAASIACTRKGAAQSVPFREEVLKYPK
;
A
#
# COMPACT_ATOMS: atom_id res chain seq x y z
N MET A 1 -1.98 12.15 -5.57
CA MET A 1 -0.78 12.84 -6.09
C MET A 1 -0.01 13.40 -4.92
N ASP A 2 1.28 13.07 -4.78
CA ASP A 2 2.13 13.54 -3.69
C ASP A 2 2.86 14.82 -4.12
N MET A 3 2.67 15.91 -3.38
CA MET A 3 3.32 17.21 -3.59
C MET A 3 4.31 17.41 -2.46
N VAL A 4 5.60 17.34 -2.75
CA VAL A 4 6.68 17.38 -1.77
C VAL A 4 7.43 18.68 -1.90
N ILE A 5 7.66 19.37 -0.79
CA ILE A 5 8.49 20.56 -0.71
C ILE A 5 9.43 20.47 0.49
N HIS A 6 10.68 20.85 0.32
CA HIS A 6 11.63 20.97 1.41
C HIS A 6 11.58 22.38 2.02
N ALA A 7 11.59 22.46 3.33
CA ALA A 7 11.61 23.72 4.06
C ALA A 7 12.52 23.63 5.29
N PRO A 8 13.20 24.71 5.71
CA PRO A 8 14.08 24.71 6.87
C PRO A 8 13.32 24.40 8.17
N TYR A 9 12.04 24.77 8.24
CA TYR A 9 11.11 24.45 9.34
C TYR A 9 9.66 24.55 8.85
N CYS A 10 8.70 24.13 9.67
CA CYS A 10 7.28 24.28 9.36
C CYS A 10 6.83 25.70 9.72
N PRO A 11 6.23 26.48 8.79
CA PRO A 11 5.85 27.87 9.04
C PRO A 11 4.77 27.96 10.12
N SER A 12 4.86 28.99 10.93
CA SER A 12 3.83 29.37 11.89
C SER A 12 2.64 30.04 11.23
N GLY A 13 1.52 30.18 11.95
CA GLY A 13 0.34 30.90 11.44
C GLY A 13 0.65 32.31 10.96
N GLY A 14 0.33 32.63 9.71
CA GLY A 14 0.60 33.95 9.08
C GLY A 14 2.02 34.13 8.53
N GLU A 15 2.90 33.14 8.68
CA GLU A 15 4.26 33.18 8.16
C GLU A 15 4.33 32.72 6.72
N THR A 16 5.15 33.39 5.89
CA THR A 16 5.50 32.94 4.54
C THR A 16 6.95 32.50 4.53
N LEU A 17 7.19 31.26 4.11
CA LEU A 17 8.52 30.67 4.05
C LEU A 17 8.87 30.29 2.61
N THR A 18 10.11 30.51 2.21
CA THR A 18 10.63 30.00 0.94
C THR A 18 11.12 28.56 1.15
N GLY A 19 10.53 27.62 0.42
CA GLY A 19 11.00 26.24 0.31
C GLY A 19 11.79 26.02 -0.97
N ASP A 20 12.37 24.83 -1.10
CA ASP A 20 13.13 24.37 -2.27
C ASP A 20 12.76 22.93 -2.67
N ASP A 21 13.37 22.44 -3.75
CA ASP A 21 13.23 21.06 -4.25
C ASP A 21 11.76 20.58 -4.36
N PHE A 22 10.86 21.45 -4.87
CA PHE A 22 9.48 21.03 -5.11
C PHE A 22 9.40 19.90 -6.12
N MET A 23 8.69 18.84 -5.75
CA MET A 23 8.45 17.65 -6.60
C MET A 23 6.99 17.24 -6.56
N MET A 24 6.51 16.70 -7.68
CA MET A 24 5.24 15.98 -7.74
C MET A 24 5.50 14.52 -8.12
N ASN A 25 4.97 13.59 -7.33
CA ASN A 25 5.12 12.17 -7.56
C ASN A 25 3.75 11.49 -7.64
N CYS A 26 3.63 10.52 -8.55
CA CYS A 26 2.50 9.60 -8.49
C CYS A 26 2.60 8.79 -7.21
N GLY A 27 1.60 8.90 -6.35
CA GLY A 27 1.54 8.27 -5.03
C GLY A 27 0.17 7.67 -4.74
N GLY A 28 -0.08 7.45 -3.47
CA GLY A 28 -1.22 6.70 -2.95
C GLY A 28 -0.88 5.23 -2.74
N LYS A 29 -1.15 4.71 -1.54
CA LYS A 29 -0.74 3.35 -1.14
C LYS A 29 -1.26 2.28 -2.09
N GLY A 30 -2.54 2.35 -2.48
CA GLY A 30 -3.14 1.41 -3.43
C GLY A 30 -2.42 1.40 -4.78
N ALA A 31 -2.11 2.58 -5.33
CA ALA A 31 -1.39 2.71 -6.60
C ALA A 31 0.06 2.23 -6.50
N ASN A 32 0.74 2.54 -5.39
CA ASN A 32 2.09 2.06 -5.12
C ASN A 32 2.15 0.53 -5.02
N GLN A 33 1.21 -0.08 -4.28
CA GLN A 33 1.13 -1.53 -4.10
C GLN A 33 0.75 -2.25 -5.40
N ALA A 34 -0.17 -1.68 -6.19
CA ALA A 34 -0.54 -2.21 -7.51
C ALA A 34 0.66 -2.16 -8.48
N THR A 35 1.38 -1.03 -8.51
CA THR A 35 2.61 -0.88 -9.30
C THR A 35 3.68 -1.88 -8.86
N ALA A 36 3.87 -2.04 -7.55
CA ALA A 36 4.84 -3.00 -7.02
C ALA A 36 4.46 -4.44 -7.39
N ALA A 37 3.21 -4.83 -7.21
CA ALA A 37 2.74 -6.16 -7.58
C ALA A 37 2.94 -6.45 -9.07
N SER A 38 2.61 -5.49 -9.95
CA SER A 38 2.77 -5.64 -11.40
C SER A 38 4.23 -5.77 -11.82
N LYS A 39 5.12 -4.85 -11.38
CA LYS A 39 6.56 -4.93 -11.68
C LYS A 39 7.22 -6.22 -11.16
N LEU A 40 6.68 -6.76 -10.07
CA LEU A 40 7.15 -7.99 -9.43
C LEU A 40 6.49 -9.27 -9.98
N GLY A 41 5.74 -9.14 -11.10
CA GLY A 41 5.25 -10.25 -11.92
C GLY A 41 3.85 -10.72 -11.58
N GLY A 42 3.05 -9.90 -10.89
CA GLY A 42 1.60 -10.12 -10.69
C GLY A 42 0.79 -9.64 -11.90
N ASN A 43 -0.34 -10.28 -12.15
CA ASN A 43 -1.40 -9.77 -13.02
C ASN A 43 -2.36 -8.94 -12.16
N VAL A 44 -2.41 -7.61 -12.36
CA VAL A 44 -3.01 -6.68 -11.41
C VAL A 44 -4.13 -5.88 -12.04
N MET A 45 -5.31 -5.92 -11.44
CA MET A 45 -6.42 -4.98 -11.68
C MET A 45 -6.48 -3.97 -10.55
N MET A 46 -6.55 -2.68 -10.87
CA MET A 46 -6.71 -1.60 -9.89
C MET A 46 -8.16 -1.11 -9.87
N CYS A 47 -8.77 -1.15 -8.68
CA CYS A 47 -10.05 -0.50 -8.41
C CYS A 47 -9.80 0.78 -7.60
N GLY A 48 -10.35 1.90 -8.05
CA GLY A 48 -10.19 3.19 -7.38
C GLY A 48 -10.89 4.31 -8.12
N ARG A 49 -10.79 5.52 -7.59
CA ARG A 49 -11.34 6.71 -8.22
C ARG A 49 -10.32 7.83 -8.33
N VAL A 50 -10.41 8.58 -9.41
CA VAL A 50 -9.62 9.80 -9.67
C VAL A 50 -10.55 10.92 -10.10
N GLY A 51 -10.15 12.17 -9.92
CA GLY A 51 -10.86 13.32 -10.46
C GLY A 51 -10.67 13.47 -11.97
N ASN A 52 -11.56 14.24 -12.60
CA ASN A 52 -11.41 14.64 -14.00
C ASN A 52 -10.45 15.83 -14.13
N ASP A 53 -9.19 15.63 -13.75
CA ASP A 53 -8.12 16.62 -13.71
C ASP A 53 -6.79 16.05 -14.22
N GLN A 54 -5.77 16.92 -14.28
CA GLN A 54 -4.43 16.54 -14.74
C GLN A 54 -3.77 15.47 -13.83
N PHE A 55 -4.08 15.45 -12.53
CA PHE A 55 -3.54 14.47 -11.60
C PHE A 55 -4.16 13.10 -11.81
N GLY A 56 -5.48 13.04 -12.02
CA GLY A 56 -6.18 11.78 -12.33
C GLY A 56 -5.67 11.17 -13.64
N THR A 57 -5.47 12.00 -14.66
CA THR A 57 -4.86 11.56 -15.94
C THR A 57 -3.45 11.01 -15.72
N ALA A 58 -2.59 11.73 -15.00
CA ALA A 58 -1.21 11.32 -14.75
C ALA A 58 -1.12 10.02 -13.94
N LEU A 59 -1.94 9.88 -12.88
CA LEU A 59 -1.97 8.68 -12.05
C LEU A 59 -2.44 7.45 -12.84
N SER A 60 -3.51 7.58 -13.63
CA SER A 60 -4.02 6.49 -14.47
C SER A 60 -3.00 6.06 -15.51
N GLN A 61 -2.34 7.01 -16.17
CA GLN A 61 -1.29 6.72 -17.15
C GLN A 61 -0.07 6.06 -16.52
N ASN A 62 0.33 6.49 -15.31
CA ASN A 62 1.43 5.87 -14.58
C ASN A 62 1.14 4.39 -14.26
N LEU A 63 -0.08 4.06 -13.81
CA LEU A 63 -0.50 2.68 -13.56
C LEU A 63 -0.45 1.84 -14.84
N GLN A 64 -0.98 2.36 -15.95
CA GLN A 64 -0.97 1.69 -17.25
C GLN A 64 0.47 1.43 -17.74
N ASN A 65 1.36 2.41 -17.62
CA ASN A 65 2.77 2.29 -17.97
C ASN A 65 3.50 1.23 -17.13
N CYS A 66 2.99 0.95 -15.93
CA CYS A 66 3.51 -0.11 -15.06
C CYS A 66 2.82 -1.47 -15.30
N GLY A 67 1.95 -1.59 -16.31
CA GLY A 67 1.29 -2.85 -16.66
C GLY A 67 0.08 -3.21 -15.78
N VAL A 68 -0.47 -2.23 -15.03
CA VAL A 68 -1.68 -2.41 -14.22
C VAL A 68 -2.92 -2.21 -15.10
N ASP A 69 -3.88 -3.12 -15.00
CA ASP A 69 -5.19 -2.97 -15.64
C ASP A 69 -6.03 -1.92 -14.89
N THR A 70 -6.31 -0.81 -15.55
CA THR A 70 -7.00 0.35 -15.00
C THR A 70 -8.47 0.44 -15.38
N ARG A 71 -9.09 -0.61 -15.94
CA ARG A 71 -10.50 -0.61 -16.36
C ARG A 71 -11.49 -0.25 -15.25
N PHE A 72 -11.08 -0.48 -14.01
CA PHE A 72 -11.87 -0.22 -12.81
C PHE A 72 -11.41 1.04 -12.05
N VAL A 73 -10.51 1.84 -12.62
CA VAL A 73 -10.20 3.18 -12.15
C VAL A 73 -11.20 4.13 -12.80
N ARG A 74 -12.12 4.68 -12.00
CA ARG A 74 -13.25 5.49 -12.50
C ARG A 74 -13.07 6.96 -12.15
N LEU A 75 -13.68 7.82 -12.97
CA LEU A 75 -13.74 9.26 -12.69
C LEU A 75 -14.78 9.54 -11.60
N ALA A 76 -14.44 10.44 -10.68
CA ALA A 76 -15.37 11.05 -9.74
C ALA A 76 -15.74 12.43 -10.29
N GLU A 77 -16.99 12.61 -10.70
CA GLU A 77 -17.47 13.87 -11.27
C GLU A 77 -17.54 14.98 -10.19
N GLY A 78 -17.04 16.16 -10.52
CA GLY A 78 -17.09 17.33 -9.64
C GLY A 78 -16.17 17.26 -8.41
N VAL A 79 -15.30 16.26 -8.33
CA VAL A 79 -14.36 16.07 -7.22
C VAL A 79 -12.94 15.98 -7.76
N CYS A 80 -11.99 16.67 -7.12
CA CYS A 80 -10.59 16.62 -7.49
C CYS A 80 -9.95 15.27 -7.13
N THR A 81 -8.89 14.92 -7.83
CA THR A 81 -8.03 13.78 -7.45
C THR A 81 -7.42 14.01 -6.06
N GLY A 82 -7.38 12.95 -5.24
CA GLY A 82 -6.76 13.02 -3.91
C GLY A 82 -5.29 13.43 -3.97
N ILE A 83 -4.88 14.25 -3.03
CA ILE A 83 -3.51 14.78 -2.92
C ILE A 83 -2.94 14.57 -1.51
N ALA A 84 -1.62 14.45 -1.44
CA ALA A 84 -0.86 14.58 -0.19
C ALA A 84 0.10 15.77 -0.33
N MET A 85 -0.05 16.75 0.56
CA MET A 85 0.90 17.85 0.71
C MET A 85 1.94 17.47 1.75
N ILE A 86 3.18 17.33 1.33
CA ILE A 86 4.27 16.81 2.16
C ILE A 86 5.32 17.90 2.34
N ILE A 87 5.49 18.36 3.57
CA ILE A 87 6.55 19.28 3.96
C ILE A 87 7.66 18.45 4.60
N VAL A 88 8.86 18.50 4.04
CA VAL A 88 10.05 17.83 4.57
C VAL A 88 10.89 18.87 5.33
N THR A 89 11.05 18.65 6.64
CA THR A 89 11.86 19.53 7.50
C THR A 89 12.78 18.68 8.38
N ASN A 90 14.08 19.01 8.40
CA ASN A 90 15.05 18.28 9.25
C ASN A 90 15.04 16.75 9.06
N GLY A 91 14.68 16.27 7.85
CA GLY A 91 14.57 14.84 7.55
C GLY A 91 13.26 14.17 8.02
N GLU A 92 12.31 14.95 8.56
CA GLU A 92 10.97 14.48 8.97
C GLU A 92 9.90 14.96 7.98
N ASN A 93 8.92 14.11 7.71
CA ASN A 93 7.79 14.41 6.86
C ASN A 93 6.59 14.87 7.69
N ARG A 94 5.95 15.96 7.25
CA ARG A 94 4.65 16.41 7.76
C ARG A 94 3.67 16.37 6.59
N ILE A 95 2.60 15.61 6.75
CA ILE A 95 1.71 15.26 5.66
C ILE A 95 0.30 15.72 5.97
N ILE A 96 -0.30 16.44 5.02
CA ILE A 96 -1.72 16.79 5.01
C ILE A 96 -2.33 16.11 3.79
N VAL A 97 -3.37 15.30 4.00
CA VAL A 97 -4.05 14.57 2.95
C VAL A 97 -5.42 15.17 2.70
N ASP A 98 -5.72 15.43 1.42
CA ASP A 98 -7.10 15.58 0.94
C ASP A 98 -7.45 14.30 0.18
N ALA A 99 -8.43 13.56 0.70
CA ALA A 99 -8.85 12.29 0.10
C ALA A 99 -9.42 12.47 -1.32
N GLY A 100 -10.07 13.62 -1.60
CA GLY A 100 -10.64 13.91 -2.90
C GLY A 100 -11.47 12.74 -3.45
N ALA A 101 -11.18 12.32 -4.68
CA ALA A 101 -11.87 11.23 -5.35
C ALA A 101 -11.79 9.87 -4.62
N ASN A 102 -10.78 9.65 -3.76
CA ASN A 102 -10.69 8.41 -2.97
C ASN A 102 -11.92 8.25 -2.05
N ALA A 103 -12.44 9.36 -1.51
CA ALA A 103 -13.65 9.34 -0.68
C ALA A 103 -14.93 8.98 -1.44
N CYS A 104 -14.88 8.97 -2.77
CA CYS A 104 -16.01 8.64 -3.63
C CYS A 104 -16.08 7.14 -4.01
N LEU A 105 -15.12 6.33 -3.58
CA LEU A 105 -15.19 4.87 -3.80
C LEU A 105 -16.47 4.32 -3.17
N ASN A 106 -17.17 3.44 -3.89
CA ASN A 106 -18.45 2.91 -3.46
C ASN A 106 -18.58 1.39 -3.69
N LYS A 107 -19.70 0.82 -3.26
CA LYS A 107 -19.95 -0.63 -3.36
C LYS A 107 -20.04 -1.12 -4.81
N GLU A 108 -20.58 -0.30 -5.71
CA GLU A 108 -20.69 -0.63 -7.14
C GLU A 108 -19.32 -0.75 -7.81
N ASP A 109 -18.33 0.04 -7.37
CA ASP A 109 -16.97 -0.06 -7.85
C ASP A 109 -16.35 -1.39 -7.41
N ILE A 110 -16.54 -1.76 -6.14
CA ILE A 110 -16.08 -3.05 -5.58
C ILE A 110 -16.74 -4.21 -6.30
N ASP A 111 -18.06 -4.23 -6.43
CA ASP A 111 -18.78 -5.31 -7.11
C ASP A 111 -18.35 -5.44 -8.58
N SER A 112 -18.07 -4.32 -9.24
CA SER A 112 -17.60 -4.28 -10.62
C SER A 112 -16.23 -4.97 -10.78
N VAL A 113 -15.22 -4.62 -9.96
CA VAL A 113 -13.90 -5.27 -10.05
C VAL A 113 -13.97 -6.74 -9.64
N LEU A 114 -14.72 -7.06 -8.58
CA LEU A 114 -14.89 -8.43 -8.13
C LEU A 114 -15.61 -9.31 -9.16
N SER A 115 -16.47 -8.74 -10.03
CA SER A 115 -17.10 -9.50 -11.10
C SER A 115 -16.11 -10.04 -12.14
N ALA A 116 -14.94 -9.45 -12.25
CA ALA A 116 -13.85 -9.86 -13.13
C ALA A 116 -12.80 -10.75 -12.43
N ALA A 117 -12.95 -10.97 -11.12
CA ALA A 117 -12.04 -11.80 -10.32
C ALA A 117 -12.58 -13.23 -10.19
N GLU A 118 -11.65 -14.17 -10.06
CA GLU A 118 -11.95 -15.60 -9.90
C GLU A 118 -11.67 -16.09 -8.48
N PRO A 119 -12.30 -17.20 -8.03
CA PRO A 119 -11.93 -17.85 -6.78
C PRO A 119 -10.44 -18.23 -6.77
N GLY A 120 -9.75 -17.91 -5.68
CA GLY A 120 -8.31 -18.11 -5.55
C GLY A 120 -7.48 -16.88 -5.92
N ASP A 121 -8.06 -15.86 -6.55
CA ASP A 121 -7.40 -14.56 -6.71
C ASP A 121 -7.15 -13.89 -5.35
N LEU A 122 -6.33 -12.84 -5.35
CA LEU A 122 -5.96 -12.11 -4.15
C LEU A 122 -6.58 -10.70 -4.17
N PHE A 123 -7.26 -10.33 -3.09
CA PHE A 123 -7.75 -8.98 -2.84
C PHE A 123 -6.85 -8.27 -1.84
N LEU A 124 -6.09 -7.28 -2.31
CA LEU A 124 -5.20 -6.44 -1.49
C LEU A 124 -5.78 -5.04 -1.34
N THR A 125 -5.87 -4.56 -0.10
CA THR A 125 -6.43 -3.23 0.20
C THR A 125 -5.69 -2.52 1.34
N GLN A 126 -5.92 -1.21 1.46
CA GLN A 126 -5.36 -0.31 2.47
C GLN A 126 -6.49 0.55 3.04
N LEU A 127 -6.17 1.58 3.84
CA LEU A 127 -7.18 2.42 4.50
C LEU A 127 -7.15 3.89 4.04
N GLU A 128 -6.83 4.15 2.77
CA GLU A 128 -6.93 5.49 2.16
C GLU A 128 -8.29 5.74 1.48
N ASN A 129 -9.24 4.83 1.64
CA ASN A 129 -10.62 4.93 1.18
C ASN A 129 -11.58 4.76 2.37
N PRO A 130 -12.89 5.03 2.23
CA PRO A 130 -13.85 4.86 3.31
C PRO A 130 -13.82 3.44 3.89
N VAL A 131 -13.64 3.32 5.20
CA VAL A 131 -13.41 2.03 5.87
C VAL A 131 -14.58 1.07 5.68
N GLU A 132 -15.81 1.58 5.67
CA GLU A 132 -17.01 0.77 5.41
C GLU A 132 -17.04 0.17 3.98
N ILE A 133 -16.45 0.85 3.00
CA ILE A 133 -16.33 0.33 1.62
C ILE A 133 -15.20 -0.70 1.54
N ILE A 134 -14.10 -0.45 2.24
CA ILE A 134 -13.00 -1.43 2.37
C ILE A 134 -13.50 -2.70 3.07
N GLY A 135 -14.23 -2.55 4.18
CA GLY A 135 -14.85 -3.68 4.90
C GLY A 135 -15.82 -4.48 4.01
N TYR A 136 -16.67 -3.78 3.26
CA TYR A 136 -17.53 -4.41 2.27
C TYR A 136 -16.72 -5.21 1.23
N GLY A 137 -15.64 -4.63 0.70
CA GLY A 137 -14.75 -5.29 -0.26
C GLY A 137 -14.11 -6.56 0.30
N LEU A 138 -13.59 -6.50 1.53
CA LEU A 138 -13.00 -7.66 2.23
C LEU A 138 -14.03 -8.79 2.40
N GLN A 139 -15.26 -8.46 2.83
CA GLN A 139 -16.33 -9.43 2.99
C GLN A 139 -16.70 -10.07 1.65
N ARG A 140 -16.93 -9.27 0.61
CA ARG A 140 -17.31 -9.76 -0.73
C ARG A 140 -16.21 -10.62 -1.37
N ALA A 141 -14.94 -10.20 -1.24
CA ALA A 141 -13.81 -10.99 -1.73
C ALA A 141 -13.72 -12.34 -1.01
N LYS A 142 -13.93 -12.34 0.31
CA LYS A 142 -13.93 -13.57 1.12
C LYS A 142 -15.06 -14.53 0.72
N GLU A 143 -16.28 -14.01 0.51
CA GLU A 143 -17.45 -14.79 0.04
C GLU A 143 -17.20 -15.42 -1.32
N ARG A 144 -16.36 -14.81 -2.17
CA ARG A 144 -15.97 -15.33 -3.49
C ARG A 144 -14.80 -16.32 -3.44
N GLY A 145 -14.27 -16.64 -2.26
CA GLY A 145 -13.15 -17.56 -2.10
C GLY A 145 -11.80 -16.97 -2.50
N MET A 146 -11.67 -15.65 -2.48
CA MET A 146 -10.40 -14.95 -2.69
C MET A 146 -9.56 -14.91 -1.41
N LEU A 147 -8.24 -14.79 -1.55
CA LEU A 147 -7.34 -14.53 -0.43
C LEU A 147 -7.37 -13.03 -0.11
N THR A 148 -7.71 -12.68 1.12
CA THR A 148 -7.85 -11.28 1.55
C THR A 148 -6.61 -10.80 2.31
N VAL A 149 -6.04 -9.70 1.85
CA VAL A 149 -4.83 -9.08 2.38
C VAL A 149 -5.11 -7.61 2.70
N LEU A 150 -4.86 -7.22 3.94
CA LEU A 150 -5.04 -5.84 4.40
C LEU A 150 -3.72 -5.24 4.86
N ASN A 151 -3.30 -4.14 4.27
CA ASN A 151 -2.32 -3.25 4.87
C ASN A 151 -3.08 -2.14 5.61
N PRO A 152 -3.14 -2.13 6.96
CA PRO A 152 -3.97 -1.20 7.72
C PRO A 152 -3.31 0.17 7.84
N ALA A 153 -3.04 0.82 6.72
CA ALA A 153 -2.32 2.08 6.59
C ALA A 153 -3.12 3.13 5.79
N PRO A 154 -3.33 4.34 6.33
CA PRO A 154 -3.08 4.74 7.71
C PRO A 154 -3.98 3.96 8.69
N ALA A 155 -3.49 3.71 9.92
CA ALA A 155 -4.22 2.89 10.87
C ALA A 155 -5.53 3.56 11.31
N ASP A 156 -6.65 2.82 11.19
CA ASP A 156 -7.96 3.21 11.65
C ASP A 156 -8.60 2.04 12.42
N VAL A 157 -8.98 2.28 13.68
CA VAL A 157 -9.53 1.24 14.56
C VAL A 157 -10.89 0.71 14.11
N SER A 158 -11.63 1.44 13.28
CA SER A 158 -12.92 1.01 12.76
C SER A 158 -12.82 -0.23 11.86
N ILE A 159 -11.64 -0.50 11.29
CA ILE A 159 -11.39 -1.71 10.49
C ILE A 159 -11.46 -3.01 11.31
N MET A 160 -11.37 -2.91 12.64
CA MET A 160 -11.42 -4.07 13.54
C MET A 160 -12.69 -4.91 13.37
N GLU A 161 -13.80 -4.29 13.00
CA GLU A 161 -15.08 -4.97 12.75
C GLU A 161 -15.01 -5.98 11.58
N TYR A 162 -14.09 -5.77 10.64
CA TYR A 162 -13.94 -6.56 9.41
C TYR A 162 -12.80 -7.56 9.44
N LEU A 163 -12.01 -7.63 10.53
CA LEU A 163 -10.81 -8.50 10.58
C LEU A 163 -11.12 -9.98 10.46
N HIS A 164 -12.33 -10.41 10.80
CA HIS A 164 -12.78 -11.79 10.57
C HIS A 164 -12.84 -12.17 9.07
N CYS A 165 -12.86 -11.18 8.17
CA CYS A 165 -12.78 -11.36 6.72
C CYS A 165 -11.34 -11.26 6.18
N VAL A 166 -10.32 -11.02 7.03
CA VAL A 166 -8.93 -10.81 6.63
C VAL A 166 -8.09 -12.07 6.88
N ASP A 167 -7.46 -12.59 5.84
CA ASP A 167 -6.53 -13.73 5.97
C ASP A 167 -5.14 -13.28 6.43
N LEU A 168 -4.62 -12.20 5.83
CA LEU A 168 -3.31 -11.63 6.12
C LEU A 168 -3.45 -10.14 6.42
N ILE A 169 -2.99 -9.69 7.58
CA ILE A 169 -2.89 -8.26 7.92
C ILE A 169 -1.43 -7.86 8.05
N LEU A 170 -1.05 -6.76 7.38
CA LEU A 170 0.34 -6.28 7.30
C LEU A 170 0.51 -4.87 7.91
N PRO A 171 0.50 -4.71 9.24
CA PRO A 171 0.85 -3.46 9.88
C PRO A 171 2.38 -3.26 9.98
N ASN A 172 2.82 -2.01 10.09
CA ASN A 172 4.09 -1.69 10.74
C ASN A 172 3.93 -1.64 12.28
N GLU A 173 5.02 -1.38 13.01
CA GLU A 173 5.00 -1.36 14.48
C GLU A 173 4.04 -0.31 15.04
N SER A 174 4.05 0.90 14.48
CA SER A 174 3.17 2.01 14.92
C SER A 174 1.70 1.71 14.62
N GLU A 175 1.39 1.19 13.44
CA GLU A 175 0.04 0.78 13.05
C GLU A 175 -0.46 -0.35 13.95
N LEU A 176 0.39 -1.33 14.25
CA LEU A 176 0.06 -2.42 15.17
C LEU A 176 -0.26 -1.88 16.58
N GLU A 177 0.49 -0.90 17.06
CA GLU A 177 0.25 -0.26 18.36
C GLU A 177 -1.09 0.50 18.38
N ILE A 178 -1.37 1.30 17.35
CA ILE A 178 -2.64 2.04 17.21
C ILE A 178 -3.83 1.07 17.22
N LEU A 179 -3.71 -0.07 16.54
CA LEU A 179 -4.75 -1.11 16.49
C LEU A 179 -4.84 -1.94 17.79
N GLY A 180 -4.00 -1.68 18.78
CA GLY A 180 -4.04 -2.27 20.12
C GLY A 180 -3.27 -3.57 20.26
N GLY A 181 -2.35 -3.86 19.33
CA GLY A 181 -1.44 -4.98 19.39
C GLY A 181 -1.99 -6.31 18.88
N LYS A 182 -1.12 -7.29 18.71
CA LYS A 182 -1.44 -8.59 18.11
C LYS A 182 -2.60 -9.31 18.78
N GLN A 183 -2.65 -9.27 20.12
CA GLN A 183 -3.71 -9.97 20.87
C GLN A 183 -5.10 -9.46 20.50
N LYS A 184 -5.28 -8.13 20.39
CA LYS A 184 -6.56 -7.54 19.95
C LYS A 184 -6.91 -7.91 18.51
N LEU A 185 -5.93 -7.91 17.61
CA LEU A 185 -6.15 -8.29 16.22
C LEU A 185 -6.61 -9.76 16.10
N PHE A 186 -5.99 -10.68 16.86
CA PHE A 186 -6.42 -12.08 16.89
C PHE A 186 -7.83 -12.24 17.50
N GLN A 187 -8.15 -11.50 18.56
CA GLN A 187 -9.49 -11.49 19.15
C GLN A 187 -10.55 -10.96 18.19
N ALA A 188 -10.18 -10.02 17.32
CA ALA A 188 -11.06 -9.48 16.27
C ALA A 188 -11.16 -10.39 15.03
N GLY A 189 -10.43 -11.51 14.99
CA GLY A 189 -10.56 -12.53 13.96
C GLY A 189 -9.43 -12.57 12.92
N ALA A 190 -8.38 -11.75 13.05
CA ALA A 190 -7.20 -11.86 12.20
C ALA A 190 -6.57 -13.25 12.31
N ARG A 191 -6.19 -13.85 11.16
CA ARG A 191 -5.62 -15.21 11.13
C ARG A 191 -4.10 -15.20 11.17
N THR A 192 -3.50 -14.31 10.39
CA THR A 192 -2.05 -14.16 10.30
C THR A 192 -1.70 -12.67 10.30
N ILE A 193 -0.81 -12.29 11.19
CA ILE A 193 -0.31 -10.92 11.32
C ILE A 193 1.13 -10.90 10.84
N ILE A 194 1.45 -10.02 9.89
CA ILE A 194 2.78 -9.83 9.36
C ILE A 194 3.23 -8.42 9.74
N THR A 195 4.07 -8.29 10.74
CA THR A 195 4.54 -6.97 11.20
C THR A 195 5.84 -6.61 10.51
N THR A 196 5.86 -5.49 9.77
CA THR A 196 7.11 -4.96 9.20
C THR A 196 7.90 -4.21 10.29
N LEU A 197 9.20 -4.50 10.41
CA LEU A 197 10.11 -4.03 11.46
C LEU A 197 11.22 -3.13 10.91
N GLY A 198 11.01 -2.53 9.75
CA GLY A 198 12.00 -1.71 9.06
C GLY A 198 13.28 -2.51 8.74
N SER A 199 14.44 -1.96 9.09
CA SER A 199 15.74 -2.61 8.86
C SER A 199 15.98 -3.89 9.65
N ARG A 200 15.11 -4.25 10.61
CA ARG A 200 15.13 -5.49 11.36
C ARG A 200 14.43 -6.65 10.65
N GLY A 201 13.74 -6.38 9.53
CA GLY A 201 13.02 -7.38 8.75
C GLY A 201 11.52 -7.37 9.02
N TYR A 202 10.93 -8.53 9.26
CA TYR A 202 9.50 -8.69 9.52
C TYR A 202 9.23 -9.88 10.44
N GLU A 203 8.08 -9.86 11.09
CA GLU A 203 7.57 -10.96 11.89
C GLU A 203 6.31 -11.54 11.24
N ILE A 204 6.20 -12.86 11.17
CA ILE A 204 4.98 -13.58 10.84
C ILE A 204 4.45 -14.21 12.11
N ALA A 205 3.24 -13.88 12.50
CA ALA A 205 2.60 -14.36 13.72
C ALA A 205 1.21 -14.96 13.41
N THR A 206 0.93 -16.09 14.04
CA THR A 206 -0.40 -16.67 14.20
C THR A 206 -0.78 -16.64 15.68
N ASP A 207 -1.94 -17.13 16.04
CA ASP A 207 -2.36 -17.27 17.45
C ASP A 207 -1.45 -18.18 18.29
N ARG A 208 -0.63 -19.02 17.63
CA ARG A 208 0.20 -20.04 18.28
C ARG A 208 1.69 -19.78 18.18
N VAL A 209 2.15 -19.18 17.10
CA VAL A 209 3.58 -19.07 16.76
C VAL A 209 3.86 -17.69 16.19
N ALA A 210 4.99 -17.11 16.61
CA ALA A 210 5.56 -15.93 16.00
C ALA A 210 7.03 -16.19 15.62
N ARG A 211 7.43 -15.78 14.43
CA ARG A 211 8.80 -15.91 13.93
C ARG A 211 9.25 -14.62 13.26
N ILE A 212 10.48 -14.19 13.59
CA ILE A 212 11.12 -13.02 12.98
C ILE A 212 12.06 -13.48 11.87
N TYR A 213 11.98 -12.81 10.75
CA TYR A 213 12.80 -13.03 9.56
C TYR A 213 13.58 -11.76 9.27
N PRO A 214 14.91 -11.82 9.11
CA PRO A 214 15.72 -10.66 8.78
C PRO A 214 15.48 -10.22 7.35
N CYS A 215 15.67 -8.92 7.07
CA CYS A 215 15.76 -8.41 5.70
C CYS A 215 17.22 -8.31 5.23
N ILE A 216 17.40 -8.11 3.92
CA ILE A 216 18.72 -7.81 3.37
C ILE A 216 19.12 -6.40 3.81
N ARG A 217 20.31 -6.29 4.41
CA ARG A 217 20.86 -4.98 4.82
C ARG A 217 21.36 -4.20 3.61
N VAL A 218 20.86 -3.00 3.46
CA VAL A 218 21.25 -2.07 2.40
C VAL A 218 21.54 -0.69 2.98
N LYS A 219 22.31 0.12 2.26
CA LYS A 219 22.43 1.54 2.59
C LYS A 219 21.20 2.25 1.97
N ALA A 220 20.20 2.53 2.82
CA ALA A 220 18.99 3.21 2.38
C ALA A 220 19.31 4.65 1.92
N ILE A 221 18.71 5.03 0.79
CA ILE A 221 18.69 6.38 0.24
C ILE A 221 17.31 7.02 0.51
N ASP A 222 16.25 6.23 0.26
CA ASP A 222 14.86 6.66 0.43
C ASP A 222 14.03 5.43 0.82
N THR A 223 13.23 5.55 1.88
CA THR A 223 12.38 4.47 2.37
C THR A 223 10.90 4.66 1.99
N THR A 224 10.61 5.66 1.17
CA THR A 224 9.25 5.91 0.65
C THR A 224 8.75 4.68 -0.09
N ALA A 225 7.51 4.30 0.17
CA ALA A 225 6.85 3.12 -0.40
C ALA A 225 7.56 1.76 -0.16
N ALA A 226 8.50 1.66 0.81
CA ALA A 226 9.10 0.38 1.17
C ALA A 226 8.03 -0.62 1.65
N GLY A 227 7.11 -0.20 2.51
CA GLY A 227 5.96 -0.99 2.96
C GLY A 227 5.05 -1.41 1.79
N ASP A 228 4.77 -0.48 0.87
CA ASP A 228 3.96 -0.77 -0.32
C ASP A 228 4.65 -1.80 -1.23
N THR A 229 5.99 -1.73 -1.34
CA THR A 229 6.79 -2.71 -2.10
C THR A 229 6.74 -4.09 -1.45
N VAL A 230 6.78 -4.18 -0.11
CA VAL A 230 6.58 -5.46 0.61
C VAL A 230 5.21 -6.02 0.29
N CYS A 231 4.15 -5.21 0.43
CA CYS A 231 2.77 -5.64 0.18
C CYS A 231 2.57 -6.13 -1.27
N GLY A 232 3.03 -5.34 -2.25
CA GLY A 232 2.94 -5.72 -3.67
C GLY A 232 3.75 -6.96 -4.00
N GLY A 233 4.96 -7.10 -3.43
CA GLY A 233 5.82 -8.26 -3.62
C GLY A 233 5.25 -9.53 -3.01
N LEU A 234 4.69 -9.44 -1.81
CA LEU A 234 3.93 -10.53 -1.17
C LEU A 234 2.77 -10.96 -2.05
N ALA A 235 1.92 -10.00 -2.48
CA ALA A 235 0.77 -10.29 -3.31
C ALA A 235 1.17 -10.98 -4.62
N ALA A 236 2.20 -10.49 -5.31
CA ALA A 236 2.72 -11.10 -6.53
C ALA A 236 3.28 -12.52 -6.31
N GLY A 237 3.97 -12.77 -5.19
CA GLY A 237 4.48 -14.10 -4.82
C GLY A 237 3.34 -15.09 -4.57
N LEU A 238 2.37 -14.70 -3.73
CA LEU A 238 1.20 -15.54 -3.42
C LEU A 238 0.37 -15.85 -4.67
N ALA A 239 0.16 -14.86 -5.56
CA ALA A 239 -0.55 -15.05 -6.83
C ALA A 239 0.16 -16.04 -7.78
N ARG A 240 1.47 -16.22 -7.64
CA ARG A 240 2.25 -17.26 -8.35
C ARG A 240 2.22 -18.64 -7.68
N GLY A 241 1.55 -18.76 -6.53
CA GLY A 241 1.47 -20.02 -5.75
C GLY A 241 2.69 -20.26 -4.84
N GLU A 242 3.50 -19.24 -4.56
CA GLU A 242 4.58 -19.33 -3.59
C GLU A 242 4.00 -19.47 -2.16
N SER A 243 4.74 -20.11 -1.27
CA SER A 243 4.39 -20.13 0.16
C SER A 243 4.44 -18.72 0.76
N LEU A 244 3.78 -18.52 1.91
CA LEU A 244 3.78 -17.22 2.59
C LEU A 244 5.20 -16.74 2.91
N GLU A 245 6.06 -17.64 3.39
CA GLU A 245 7.44 -17.34 3.71
C GLU A 245 8.27 -16.96 2.48
N GLU A 246 8.09 -17.67 1.37
CA GLU A 246 8.79 -17.37 0.10
C GLU A 246 8.33 -16.03 -0.47
N ALA A 247 7.01 -15.77 -0.52
CA ALA A 247 6.44 -14.53 -1.01
C ALA A 247 6.85 -13.33 -0.14
N MET A 248 6.88 -13.49 1.20
CA MET A 248 7.36 -12.44 2.10
C MET A 248 8.86 -12.18 1.96
N ALA A 249 9.67 -13.22 1.84
CA ALA A 249 11.11 -13.07 1.59
C ALA A 249 11.38 -12.35 0.27
N PHE A 250 10.62 -12.67 -0.78
CA PHE A 250 10.69 -11.98 -2.08
C PHE A 250 10.28 -10.52 -1.97
N GLY A 251 9.14 -10.21 -1.35
CA GLY A 251 8.65 -8.84 -1.14
C GLY A 251 9.61 -8.00 -0.29
N SER A 252 10.13 -8.56 0.80
CA SER A 252 11.13 -7.90 1.66
C SER A 252 12.43 -7.60 0.92
N LYS A 253 12.89 -8.53 0.07
CA LYS A 253 14.07 -8.33 -0.78
C LYS A 253 13.83 -7.22 -1.81
N ALA A 254 12.67 -7.20 -2.46
CA ALA A 254 12.29 -6.14 -3.39
C ALA A 254 12.28 -4.76 -2.72
N ALA A 255 11.71 -4.67 -1.50
CA ALA A 255 11.69 -3.45 -0.71
C ALA A 255 13.10 -2.98 -0.30
N SER A 256 13.99 -3.90 0.05
CA SER A 256 15.40 -3.57 0.33
C SER A 256 16.08 -2.95 -0.88
N ILE A 257 15.84 -3.47 -2.09
CA ILE A 257 16.35 -2.89 -3.33
C ILE A 257 15.73 -1.51 -3.59
N ALA A 258 14.41 -1.38 -3.44
CA ALA A 258 13.72 -0.10 -3.61
C ALA A 258 14.31 0.99 -2.69
N CYS A 259 14.61 0.68 -1.44
CA CYS A 259 15.24 1.62 -0.49
C CYS A 259 16.60 2.15 -0.94
N THR A 260 17.27 1.52 -1.91
CA THR A 260 18.55 2.03 -2.48
C THR A 260 18.35 3.06 -3.59
N ARG A 261 17.11 3.44 -3.90
CA ARG A 261 16.72 4.33 -4.99
C ARG A 261 15.81 5.44 -4.46
N LYS A 262 15.78 6.59 -5.14
CA LYS A 262 14.84 7.68 -4.81
C LYS A 262 13.46 7.42 -5.42
N GLY A 263 12.43 7.87 -4.72
CA GLY A 263 11.04 7.89 -5.17
C GLY A 263 10.21 6.68 -4.68
N ALA A 264 8.88 6.78 -4.83
CA ALA A 264 7.92 5.77 -4.40
C ALA A 264 7.84 4.59 -5.42
N ALA A 265 6.78 4.54 -6.22
CA ALA A 265 6.57 3.49 -7.23
C ALA A 265 7.70 3.35 -8.27
N GLN A 266 8.46 4.44 -8.51
CA GLN A 266 9.59 4.46 -9.45
C GLN A 266 10.79 3.66 -8.93
N SER A 267 11.00 3.61 -7.60
CA SER A 267 12.11 2.89 -6.96
C SER A 267 11.94 1.37 -7.01
N VAL A 268 10.70 0.89 -7.16
CA VAL A 268 10.37 -0.54 -7.17
C VAL A 268 11.11 -1.27 -8.29
N PRO A 269 11.90 -2.32 -7.98
CA PRO A 269 12.62 -3.10 -8.98
C PRO A 269 11.66 -3.97 -9.81
N PHE A 270 12.11 -4.37 -11.00
CA PHE A 270 11.46 -5.44 -11.74
C PHE A 270 11.80 -6.82 -11.14
N ARG A 271 10.96 -7.81 -11.38
CA ARG A 271 11.13 -9.18 -10.88
C ARG A 271 12.50 -9.76 -11.16
N GLU A 272 13.01 -9.57 -12.38
CA GLU A 272 14.34 -10.09 -12.80
C GLU A 272 15.50 -9.48 -12.01
N GLU A 273 15.36 -8.23 -11.59
CA GLU A 273 16.37 -7.56 -10.75
C GLU A 273 16.39 -8.20 -9.36
N VAL A 274 15.20 -8.45 -8.78
CA VAL A 274 15.08 -9.11 -7.45
C VAL A 274 15.67 -10.51 -7.49
N LEU A 275 15.40 -11.28 -8.54
CA LEU A 275 15.92 -12.65 -8.70
C LEU A 275 17.46 -12.67 -8.82
N LYS A 276 18.05 -11.70 -9.51
CA LYS A 276 19.50 -11.58 -9.71
C LYS A 276 20.25 -10.93 -8.55
N TYR A 277 19.54 -10.22 -7.67
CA TYR A 277 20.17 -9.51 -6.55
C TYR A 277 20.78 -10.52 -5.57
N PRO A 278 22.02 -10.32 -5.07
CA PRO A 278 22.65 -11.21 -4.11
C PRO A 278 21.82 -11.38 -2.82
N LYS A 279 22.03 -12.53 -2.15
CA LYS A 279 21.43 -12.79 -0.84
C LYS A 279 22.15 -12.03 0.26
#